data_a88b4fbc1ad1500e68a08cbb4b8ba565
#
_entry.id   a88b4fbc1ad1500e68a08cbb4b8ba565
#
_cell.length_a   1.000
_cell.length_b   1.000
_cell.length_c   1.000
_cell.angle_alpha   90.00
_cell.angle_beta   90.00
_cell.angle_gamma   90.00
#
_symmetry.space_group_name_H-M   'P 1'
#
loop_
_entity.id
_entity.type
_entity.pdbx_description
1 polymer ?
#
loop_
_entity_poly.entity_id
_entity_poly.type
_entity_poly.pdbx_seq_one_letter_code
_entity_poly.pdbx_strand_id
1 'polypeptide(L)'
;APNDTTCPPPSVRFEGYTVFTHYKNSHYITDYQTALDIMLEKYPEFKEAASAYNNGHDNYITNCYIMTREEFFAYMEWLFSILFEADFKIPVYKNTYDNRVVGFVAERLLGIYVTQLKKTKEHKIKELQQVLYLPTNKDVIPVIFAANNYYSMPLYVAITSILKNANPNDFYVIYVLCDKDKLSLLNKNLLISRSDYENCHIDFVDTSNIDFDKFPRPDTCKYITKETYYRYIIPNAFKNYDKCIYLDCDITVNSSLKGLFDTNIENYYFAGVEDILEEDNKTRLGLSKYCNAGVLLLNLKKMREDNIEEKLFDFTMKNQEKLVCQDQDVMNAVMQEGILYLPLSWNTQIRDWDKSTKFTEIKDNANIIHYIGPVKPWDIESKSIVKKEFYKYYNMTRWNSAILSFSRYSFSILVY
;
A
#
# COMPACT_ATOMS: atom_id res chain seq x y z
N ALA A 1 -14.80 41.63 12.93
CA ALA A 1 -14.13 40.82 11.89
C ALA A 1 -14.79 39.46 11.90
N PRO A 2 -15.14 38.86 10.75
CA PRO A 2 -15.72 37.53 10.75
C PRO A 2 -14.68 36.55 11.32
N ASN A 3 -15.15 35.61 12.17
CA ASN A 3 -14.33 34.57 12.74
C ASN A 3 -13.73 33.70 11.61
N ASP A 4 -12.43 33.79 11.40
CA ASP A 4 -11.74 33.00 10.39
C ASP A 4 -11.41 31.61 10.95
N THR A 5 -12.07 30.59 10.46
CA THR A 5 -11.75 29.20 10.77
C THR A 5 -11.06 28.58 9.56
N THR A 6 -9.84 28.09 9.75
CA THR A 6 -9.13 27.34 8.70
C THR A 6 -9.12 25.87 9.07
N CYS A 7 -9.57 25.04 8.14
CA CYS A 7 -9.41 23.60 8.25
C CYS A 7 -8.66 23.07 7.01
N PRO A 8 -7.96 21.93 7.08
CA PRO A 8 -7.41 21.31 5.89
C PRO A 8 -8.54 21.01 4.88
N PRO A 9 -8.26 20.99 3.56
CA PRO A 9 -9.20 20.41 2.62
C PRO A 9 -9.54 19.00 3.07
N PRO A 10 -10.68 18.45 2.68
CA PRO A 10 -10.98 17.07 2.93
C PRO A 10 -9.77 16.25 2.44
N SER A 11 -9.06 15.64 3.37
CA SER A 11 -7.75 15.07 3.12
C SER A 11 -7.83 13.82 2.25
N VAL A 12 -9.05 13.28 2.07
CA VAL A 12 -9.31 12.14 1.18
C VAL A 12 -10.71 12.27 0.58
N ARG A 13 -10.78 12.35 -0.75
CA ARG A 13 -12.00 12.13 -1.47
C ARG A 13 -12.17 10.65 -1.74
N PHE A 14 -13.21 10.05 -1.18
CA PHE A 14 -13.52 8.64 -1.38
C PHE A 14 -14.25 8.44 -2.72
N GLU A 15 -13.51 8.09 -3.77
CA GLU A 15 -14.14 7.69 -5.02
C GLU A 15 -14.87 6.35 -4.82
N GLY A 16 -16.20 6.38 -4.99
CA GLY A 16 -17.05 5.19 -4.88
C GLY A 16 -17.56 4.84 -3.47
N TYR A 17 -17.16 5.56 -2.41
CA TYR A 17 -17.69 5.39 -1.05
C TYR A 17 -18.13 6.72 -0.47
N THR A 18 -19.26 6.71 0.27
CA THR A 18 -19.60 7.84 1.13
C THR A 18 -18.76 7.77 2.42
N VAL A 19 -18.68 8.89 3.14
CA VAL A 19 -18.01 8.94 4.46
C VAL A 19 -18.56 7.86 5.40
N PHE A 20 -19.88 7.68 5.41
CA PHE A 20 -20.56 6.66 6.23
C PHE A 20 -20.15 5.25 5.79
N THR A 21 -20.17 4.96 4.49
CA THR A 21 -19.80 3.63 3.97
C THR A 21 -18.32 3.34 4.21
N HIS A 22 -17.45 4.35 4.09
CA HIS A 22 -16.04 4.21 4.43
C HIS A 22 -15.86 3.84 5.90
N TYR A 23 -16.53 4.54 6.83
CA TYR A 23 -16.45 4.20 8.25
C TYR A 23 -16.94 2.77 8.52
N LYS A 24 -18.09 2.40 7.95
CA LYS A 24 -18.66 1.04 8.05
C LYS A 24 -17.69 -0.05 7.58
N ASN A 25 -16.89 0.23 6.55
CA ASN A 25 -15.94 -0.73 6.01
C ASN A 25 -14.61 -0.77 6.79
N SER A 26 -14.32 0.28 7.59
CA SER A 26 -13.06 0.45 8.30
C SER A 26 -13.13 0.15 9.79
N HIS A 27 -14.31 0.32 10.39
CA HIS A 27 -14.54 0.31 11.83
C HIS A 27 -15.90 -0.30 12.15
N TYR A 28 -16.18 -0.52 13.43
CA TYR A 28 -17.50 -0.95 13.87
C TYR A 28 -18.51 0.18 13.71
N ILE A 29 -19.43 0.02 12.78
CA ILE A 29 -20.42 1.07 12.45
C ILE A 29 -21.33 1.42 13.63
N THR A 30 -21.56 0.45 14.53
CA THR A 30 -22.35 0.64 15.75
C THR A 30 -21.80 1.74 16.65
N ASP A 31 -20.48 1.89 16.70
CA ASP A 31 -19.82 2.89 17.53
C ASP A 31 -20.07 4.30 16.99
N TYR A 32 -19.93 4.46 15.69
CA TYR A 32 -20.23 5.72 15.04
C TYR A 32 -21.70 6.05 15.12
N GLN A 33 -22.59 5.06 14.95
CA GLN A 33 -24.03 5.24 15.10
C GLN A 33 -24.38 5.69 16.52
N THR A 34 -23.78 5.10 17.54
CA THR A 34 -23.95 5.53 18.94
C THR A 34 -23.61 7.00 19.12
N ALA A 35 -22.50 7.46 18.57
CA ALA A 35 -22.10 8.87 18.66
C ALA A 35 -23.07 9.79 17.87
N LEU A 36 -23.53 9.36 16.71
CA LEU A 36 -24.52 10.11 15.92
C LEU A 36 -25.85 10.24 16.66
N ASP A 37 -26.31 9.18 17.29
CA ASP A 37 -27.59 9.18 18.05
C ASP A 37 -27.49 10.13 19.24
N ILE A 38 -26.38 10.09 20.00
CA ILE A 38 -26.11 11.04 21.10
C ILE A 38 -26.03 12.49 20.58
N MET A 39 -25.35 12.70 19.46
CA MET A 39 -25.24 14.02 18.86
C MET A 39 -26.62 14.55 18.48
N LEU A 40 -27.46 13.78 17.83
CA LEU A 40 -28.79 14.18 17.36
C LEU A 40 -29.77 14.38 18.51
N GLU A 41 -29.61 13.65 19.62
CA GLU A 41 -30.38 13.87 20.85
C GLU A 41 -30.06 15.23 21.49
N LYS A 42 -28.77 15.55 21.57
CA LYS A 42 -28.30 16.80 22.22
C LYS A 42 -28.38 18.04 21.31
N TYR A 43 -28.13 17.83 20.02
CA TYR A 43 -27.97 18.88 19.01
C TYR A 43 -28.74 18.56 17.72
N PRO A 44 -30.09 18.53 17.77
CA PRO A 44 -30.91 18.13 16.63
C PRO A 44 -30.73 19.01 15.38
N GLU A 45 -30.24 20.25 15.55
CA GLU A 45 -29.92 21.18 14.46
C GLU A 45 -28.79 20.68 13.54
N PHE A 46 -27.96 19.72 13.99
CA PHE A 46 -26.90 19.10 13.20
C PHE A 46 -27.41 18.01 12.25
N LYS A 47 -28.67 17.62 12.30
CA LYS A 47 -29.25 16.50 11.53
C LYS A 47 -28.97 16.61 10.03
N GLU A 48 -29.20 17.79 9.46
CA GLU A 48 -28.98 17.97 8.03
C GLU A 48 -27.48 18.00 7.66
N ALA A 49 -26.65 18.59 8.51
CA ALA A 49 -25.20 18.59 8.32
C ALA A 49 -24.61 17.16 8.41
N ALA A 50 -25.07 16.38 9.38
CA ALA A 50 -24.70 14.97 9.53
C ALA A 50 -25.11 14.14 8.30
N SER A 51 -26.34 14.34 7.81
CA SER A 51 -26.81 13.65 6.59
C SER A 51 -25.98 14.05 5.37
N ALA A 52 -25.72 15.34 5.18
CA ALA A 52 -24.94 15.84 4.04
C ALA A 52 -23.50 15.31 4.07
N TYR A 53 -22.85 15.37 5.23
CA TYR A 53 -21.48 14.87 5.40
C TYR A 53 -21.37 13.36 5.20
N ASN A 54 -22.25 12.59 5.85
CA ASN A 54 -22.23 11.13 5.79
C ASN A 54 -22.51 10.57 4.38
N ASN A 55 -23.33 11.25 3.60
CA ASN A 55 -23.61 10.89 2.20
C ASN A 55 -22.61 11.51 1.21
N GLY A 56 -21.75 12.41 1.69
CA GLY A 56 -20.67 13.00 0.91
C GLY A 56 -19.48 12.06 0.73
N HIS A 57 -18.55 12.49 -0.10
CA HIS A 57 -17.31 11.75 -0.41
C HIS A 57 -16.06 12.37 0.22
N ASP A 58 -16.16 13.57 0.76
CA ASP A 58 -15.06 14.35 1.31
C ASP A 58 -14.96 14.13 2.83
N ASN A 59 -13.80 13.70 3.33
CA ASN A 59 -13.60 13.39 4.74
C ASN A 59 -12.45 14.22 5.33
N TYR A 60 -12.69 14.79 6.52
CA TYR A 60 -11.68 15.50 7.31
C TYR A 60 -11.02 14.53 8.30
N ILE A 61 -10.04 13.75 7.80
CA ILE A 61 -9.22 12.89 8.66
C ILE A 61 -8.12 13.74 9.34
N THR A 62 -7.66 13.33 10.51
CA THR A 62 -6.52 13.91 11.23
C THR A 62 -6.81 14.95 12.29
N ASN A 63 -8.04 15.40 12.48
CA ASN A 63 -8.40 16.40 13.52
C ASN A 63 -7.47 17.66 13.53
N CYS A 64 -7.02 18.09 12.32
CA CYS A 64 -6.18 19.27 12.18
C CYS A 64 -7.02 20.49 11.80
N TYR A 65 -7.01 21.52 12.63
CA TYR A 65 -7.76 22.75 12.39
C TYR A 65 -7.10 23.94 13.09
N ILE A 66 -7.39 25.14 12.59
CA ILE A 66 -7.07 26.41 13.23
C ILE A 66 -8.40 27.14 13.34
N MET A 67 -8.80 27.49 14.56
CA MET A 67 -10.05 28.16 14.88
C MET A 67 -9.77 29.41 15.73
N THR A 68 -10.69 30.35 15.76
CA THR A 68 -10.67 31.40 16.79
C THR A 68 -10.81 30.75 18.17
N ARG A 69 -10.45 31.50 19.22
CA ARG A 69 -10.57 30.98 20.58
C ARG A 69 -12.03 30.64 20.93
N GLU A 70 -12.94 31.50 20.54
CA GLU A 70 -14.37 31.33 20.76
C GLU A 70 -14.90 30.08 20.06
N GLU A 71 -14.59 29.91 18.77
CA GLU A 71 -14.99 28.75 17.99
C GLU A 71 -14.38 27.47 18.53
N PHE A 72 -13.12 27.53 18.92
CA PHE A 72 -12.44 26.36 19.51
C PHE A 72 -13.16 25.88 20.78
N PHE A 73 -13.52 26.76 21.69
CA PHE A 73 -14.22 26.38 22.90
C PHE A 73 -15.63 25.86 22.62
N ALA A 74 -16.36 26.48 21.69
CA ALA A 74 -17.67 26.00 21.27
C ALA A 74 -17.60 24.60 20.66
N TYR A 75 -16.61 24.35 19.77
CA TYR A 75 -16.36 23.03 19.19
C TYR A 75 -15.96 22.00 20.25
N MET A 76 -15.06 22.34 21.19
CA MET A 76 -14.64 21.42 22.25
C MET A 76 -15.79 21.04 23.18
N GLU A 77 -16.61 22.00 23.60
CA GLU A 77 -17.78 21.74 24.43
C GLU A 77 -18.76 20.82 23.69
N TRP A 78 -19.07 21.11 22.43
CA TRP A 78 -19.91 20.27 21.59
C TRP A 78 -19.32 18.86 21.43
N LEU A 79 -18.05 18.74 21.01
CA LEU A 79 -17.37 17.48 20.73
C LEU A 79 -17.30 16.58 21.97
N PHE A 80 -16.79 17.10 23.10
CA PHE A 80 -16.58 16.30 24.28
C PHE A 80 -17.88 15.96 24.99
N SER A 81 -18.94 16.76 24.85
CA SER A 81 -20.26 16.39 25.36
C SER A 81 -20.82 15.14 24.69
N ILE A 82 -20.41 14.87 23.43
CA ILE A 82 -20.79 13.67 22.67
C ILE A 82 -19.84 12.53 23.00
N LEU A 83 -18.52 12.79 22.94
CA LEU A 83 -17.49 11.75 23.05
C LEU A 83 -17.46 11.10 24.44
N PHE A 84 -17.61 11.83 25.53
CA PHE A 84 -17.63 11.27 26.86
C PHE A 84 -18.80 10.32 27.07
N GLU A 85 -19.97 10.65 26.53
CA GLU A 85 -21.12 9.76 26.62
C GLU A 85 -20.98 8.55 25.66
N ALA A 86 -20.42 8.78 24.48
CA ALA A 86 -20.13 7.70 23.52
C ALA A 86 -19.12 6.69 24.07
N ASP A 87 -18.01 7.19 24.66
CA ASP A 87 -16.96 6.36 25.27
C ASP A 87 -17.52 5.44 26.39
N PHE A 88 -18.49 5.95 27.15
CA PHE A 88 -19.17 5.15 28.19
C PHE A 88 -20.07 4.05 27.59
N LYS A 89 -20.66 4.27 26.41
CA LYS A 89 -21.60 3.35 25.75
C LYS A 89 -20.90 2.37 24.79
N ILE A 90 -19.73 2.73 24.26
CA ILE A 90 -18.97 1.92 23.30
C ILE A 90 -18.18 0.83 24.06
N PRO A 91 -18.16 -0.41 23.55
CA PRO A 91 -17.42 -1.49 24.19
C PRO A 91 -15.92 -1.26 24.18
N VAL A 92 -15.24 -1.72 25.25
CA VAL A 92 -13.77 -1.77 25.29
C VAL A 92 -13.30 -2.96 24.44
N TYR A 93 -12.47 -2.70 23.44
CA TYR A 93 -11.94 -3.72 22.54
C TYR A 93 -10.64 -4.34 23.06
N LYS A 94 -10.39 -5.60 22.68
CA LYS A 94 -9.18 -6.32 23.11
C LYS A 94 -7.89 -5.84 22.42
N ASN A 95 -8.00 -5.23 21.26
CA ASN A 95 -6.83 -4.73 20.53
C ASN A 95 -6.67 -3.21 20.66
N THR A 96 -5.43 -2.75 20.61
CA THR A 96 -5.09 -1.33 20.80
C THR A 96 -5.60 -0.43 19.68
N TYR A 97 -5.80 -0.98 18.47
CA TYR A 97 -6.29 -0.20 17.34
C TYR A 97 -7.77 0.14 17.49
N ASP A 98 -8.61 -0.87 17.80
CA ASP A 98 -10.04 -0.66 17.97
C ASP A 98 -10.35 0.18 19.22
N ASN A 99 -9.48 0.15 20.25
CA ASN A 99 -9.61 1.04 21.42
C ASN A 99 -9.37 2.52 21.09
N ARG A 100 -8.91 2.85 19.88
CA ARG A 100 -8.84 4.24 19.40
C ARG A 100 -10.16 4.74 18.79
N VAL A 101 -11.24 3.97 18.92
CA VAL A 101 -12.55 4.26 18.34
C VAL A 101 -13.02 5.69 18.58
N VAL A 102 -12.85 6.21 19.79
CA VAL A 102 -13.24 7.60 20.13
C VAL A 102 -12.51 8.62 19.24
N GLY A 103 -11.22 8.36 18.91
CA GLY A 103 -10.46 9.19 17.97
C GLY A 103 -11.02 9.12 16.53
N PHE A 104 -11.39 7.93 16.06
CA PHE A 104 -11.97 7.77 14.73
C PHE A 104 -13.36 8.40 14.62
N VAL A 105 -14.16 8.33 15.69
CA VAL A 105 -15.44 9.01 15.79
C VAL A 105 -15.25 10.53 15.81
N ALA A 106 -14.27 11.04 16.57
CA ALA A 106 -13.96 12.47 16.66
C ALA A 106 -13.64 13.08 15.29
N GLU A 107 -12.88 12.38 14.43
CA GLU A 107 -12.59 12.83 13.08
C GLU A 107 -13.86 13.01 12.23
N ARG A 108 -14.83 12.11 12.36
CA ARG A 108 -16.11 12.21 11.65
C ARG A 108 -17.00 13.31 12.20
N LEU A 109 -17.00 13.50 13.51
CA LEU A 109 -17.71 14.59 14.16
C LEU A 109 -17.16 15.96 13.75
N LEU A 110 -15.82 16.10 13.59
CA LEU A 110 -15.22 17.31 13.01
C LEU A 110 -15.81 17.64 11.64
N GLY A 111 -15.92 16.64 10.77
CA GLY A 111 -16.49 16.84 9.43
C GLY A 111 -17.95 17.28 9.47
N ILE A 112 -18.75 16.73 10.39
CA ILE A 112 -20.14 17.17 10.59
C ILE A 112 -20.17 18.62 11.09
N TYR A 113 -19.32 18.98 12.07
CA TYR A 113 -19.24 20.31 12.62
C TYR A 113 -18.87 21.35 11.55
N VAL A 114 -17.81 21.08 10.77
CA VAL A 114 -17.41 21.96 9.65
C VAL A 114 -18.53 22.08 8.60
N THR A 115 -19.24 20.99 8.32
CA THR A 115 -20.38 21.02 7.39
C THR A 115 -21.51 21.91 7.90
N GLN A 116 -21.77 21.92 9.20
CA GLN A 116 -22.74 22.80 9.83
C GLN A 116 -22.29 24.27 9.73
N LEU A 117 -21.04 24.58 10.03
CA LEU A 117 -20.49 25.94 9.89
C LEU A 117 -20.60 26.48 8.46
N LYS A 118 -20.35 25.62 7.46
CA LYS A 118 -20.51 25.98 6.04
C LYS A 118 -21.97 26.31 5.68
N LYS A 119 -22.95 25.64 6.29
CA LYS A 119 -24.37 25.87 6.06
C LYS A 119 -24.84 27.17 6.64
N THR A 120 -24.45 27.52 7.85
CA THR A 120 -24.87 28.75 8.53
C THR A 120 -24.31 30.01 7.86
N LYS A 121 -23.21 29.89 7.10
CA LYS A 121 -22.51 31.01 6.42
C LYS A 121 -22.04 32.13 7.38
N GLU A 122 -22.05 31.91 8.66
CA GLU A 122 -21.62 32.88 9.67
C GLU A 122 -20.10 32.92 9.80
N HIS A 123 -19.41 31.87 9.30
CA HIS A 123 -17.99 31.70 9.40
C HIS A 123 -17.32 31.67 8.02
N LYS A 124 -16.13 32.25 7.93
CA LYS A 124 -15.23 32.06 6.79
C LYS A 124 -14.40 30.82 7.01
N ILE A 125 -14.67 29.77 6.25
CA ILE A 125 -13.91 28.54 6.28
C ILE A 125 -12.91 28.54 5.13
N LYS A 126 -11.63 28.35 5.44
CA LYS A 126 -10.57 28.17 4.46
C LYS A 126 -10.00 26.77 4.60
N GLU A 127 -10.08 26.00 3.53
CA GLU A 127 -9.44 24.70 3.43
C GLU A 127 -7.99 24.90 2.98
N LEU A 128 -7.05 24.35 3.74
CA LEU A 128 -5.61 24.43 3.48
C LEU A 128 -5.08 23.06 3.12
N GLN A 129 -4.21 22.99 2.13
CA GLN A 129 -3.56 21.75 1.75
C GLN A 129 -2.74 21.21 2.93
N GLN A 130 -2.97 19.97 3.31
CA GLN A 130 -2.15 19.28 4.28
C GLN A 130 -0.85 18.84 3.61
N VAL A 131 0.27 19.13 4.23
CA VAL A 131 1.59 18.68 3.78
C VAL A 131 2.15 17.71 4.80
N LEU A 132 2.45 16.50 4.38
CA LEU A 132 3.19 15.54 5.19
C LEU A 132 4.68 15.91 5.14
N TYR A 133 5.22 16.35 6.26
CA TYR A 133 6.67 16.53 6.39
C TYR A 133 7.33 15.19 6.66
N LEU A 134 8.13 14.74 5.69
CA LEU A 134 9.03 13.62 5.93
C LEU A 134 10.24 14.10 6.73
N PRO A 135 10.86 13.24 7.56
CA PRO A 135 12.03 13.62 8.34
C PRO A 135 13.16 14.11 7.43
N THR A 136 13.60 15.36 7.58
CA THR A 136 14.63 15.99 6.72
C THR A 136 16.03 15.45 6.97
N ASN A 137 16.24 14.70 8.04
CA ASN A 137 17.51 14.09 8.42
C ASN A 137 17.61 12.60 8.06
N LYS A 138 16.64 12.06 7.31
CA LYS A 138 16.62 10.66 6.88
C LYS A 138 16.64 10.55 5.36
N ASP A 139 17.23 9.45 4.89
CA ASP A 139 17.22 9.08 3.48
C ASP A 139 15.85 8.50 3.10
N VAL A 140 15.06 9.26 2.38
CA VAL A 140 13.72 8.83 1.95
C VAL A 140 13.84 7.91 0.75
N ILE A 141 13.37 6.68 0.91
CA ILE A 141 13.41 5.62 -0.11
C ILE A 141 11.98 5.24 -0.49
N PRO A 142 11.45 5.68 -1.64
CA PRO A 142 10.16 5.25 -2.14
C PRO A 142 10.23 3.81 -2.65
N VAL A 143 9.38 2.94 -2.09
CA VAL A 143 9.25 1.53 -2.47
C VAL A 143 7.82 1.26 -2.90
N ILE A 144 7.64 0.64 -4.06
CA ILE A 144 6.34 0.38 -4.65
C ILE A 144 6.14 -1.12 -4.81
N PHE A 145 4.95 -1.58 -4.40
CA PHE A 145 4.46 -2.94 -4.60
C PHE A 145 3.16 -2.93 -5.39
N ALA A 146 2.81 -4.06 -5.99
CA ALA A 146 1.50 -4.31 -6.55
C ALA A 146 0.90 -5.56 -5.89
N ALA A 147 -0.32 -5.47 -5.33
CA ALA A 147 -0.88 -6.57 -4.55
C ALA A 147 -2.41 -6.67 -4.63
N ASN A 148 -2.88 -7.89 -4.42
CA ASN A 148 -4.28 -8.24 -4.14
C ASN A 148 -4.37 -9.01 -2.82
N ASN A 149 -5.57 -9.51 -2.47
CA ASN A 149 -5.78 -10.27 -1.24
C ASN A 149 -4.91 -11.53 -1.13
N TYR A 150 -4.65 -12.21 -2.24
CA TYR A 150 -3.83 -13.44 -2.25
C TYR A 150 -2.38 -13.15 -1.86
N TYR A 151 -1.84 -12.03 -2.35
CA TYR A 151 -0.47 -11.60 -2.07
C TYR A 151 -0.33 -10.71 -0.83
N SER A 152 -1.38 -10.45 -0.07
CA SER A 152 -1.32 -9.59 1.12
C SER A 152 -0.43 -10.15 2.23
N MET A 153 -0.44 -11.46 2.46
CA MET A 153 0.43 -12.11 3.45
C MET A 153 1.91 -12.06 3.05
N PRO A 154 2.33 -12.49 1.83
CA PRO A 154 3.73 -12.34 1.43
C PRO A 154 4.18 -10.89 1.38
N LEU A 155 3.35 -9.94 0.93
CA LEU A 155 3.64 -8.50 1.01
C LEU A 155 3.95 -8.06 2.45
N TYR A 156 3.19 -8.53 3.43
CA TYR A 156 3.44 -8.22 4.83
C TYR A 156 4.79 -8.76 5.31
N VAL A 157 5.18 -9.94 4.83
CA VAL A 157 6.50 -10.55 5.10
C VAL A 157 7.60 -9.73 4.43
N ALA A 158 7.44 -9.34 3.16
CA ALA A 158 8.39 -8.51 2.43
C ALA A 158 8.64 -7.16 3.15
N ILE A 159 7.57 -6.43 3.49
CA ILE A 159 7.67 -5.17 4.25
C ILE A 159 8.36 -5.39 5.60
N THR A 160 8.01 -6.45 6.32
CA THR A 160 8.65 -6.77 7.61
C THR A 160 10.16 -7.00 7.42
N SER A 161 10.56 -7.68 6.35
CA SER A 161 11.98 -7.93 6.05
C SER A 161 12.75 -6.64 5.74
N ILE A 162 12.15 -5.72 4.97
CA ILE A 162 12.71 -4.38 4.68
C ILE A 162 12.97 -3.62 5.99
N LEU A 163 11.94 -3.51 6.83
CA LEU A 163 12.02 -2.71 8.05
C LEU A 163 12.99 -3.30 9.09
N LYS A 164 13.14 -4.62 9.13
CA LYS A 164 14.08 -5.31 10.03
C LYS A 164 15.54 -5.16 9.60
N ASN A 165 15.80 -4.91 8.33
CA ASN A 165 17.15 -4.76 7.78
C ASN A 165 17.44 -3.32 7.32
N ALA A 166 16.60 -2.36 7.72
CA ALA A 166 16.79 -0.95 7.49
C ALA A 166 18.00 -0.40 8.25
N ASN A 167 18.75 0.51 7.65
CA ASN A 167 19.71 1.33 8.41
C ASN A 167 18.98 2.36 9.28
N PRO A 168 19.62 2.87 10.36
CA PRO A 168 18.99 3.85 11.25
C PRO A 168 18.51 5.14 10.55
N ASN A 169 19.16 5.52 9.46
CA ASN A 169 18.82 6.74 8.69
C ASN A 169 17.85 6.48 7.53
N ASP A 170 17.54 5.22 7.21
CA ASP A 170 16.58 4.91 6.15
C ASP A 170 15.16 5.28 6.59
N PHE A 171 14.39 5.90 5.69
CA PHE A 171 12.96 6.10 5.85
C PHE A 171 12.24 5.58 4.60
N TYR A 172 11.45 4.54 4.76
CA TYR A 172 10.74 3.91 3.65
C TYR A 172 9.34 4.49 3.50
N VAL A 173 9.05 5.04 2.32
CA VAL A 173 7.68 5.38 1.91
C VAL A 173 7.20 4.28 0.98
N ILE A 174 6.34 3.42 1.52
CA ILE A 174 5.86 2.23 0.84
C ILE A 174 4.50 2.50 0.23
N TYR A 175 4.39 2.34 -1.08
CA TYR A 175 3.13 2.43 -1.81
C TYR A 175 2.70 1.05 -2.29
N VAL A 176 1.42 0.73 -2.11
CA VAL A 176 0.82 -0.51 -2.59
C VAL A 176 -0.20 -0.19 -3.67
N LEU A 177 0.15 -0.47 -4.93
CA LEU A 177 -0.79 -0.42 -6.04
C LEU A 177 -1.79 -1.56 -5.88
N CYS A 178 -3.07 -1.25 -5.81
CA CYS A 178 -4.11 -2.24 -5.66
C CYS A 178 -5.43 -1.77 -6.25
N ASP A 179 -6.20 -2.70 -6.77
CA ASP A 179 -7.61 -2.47 -7.06
C ASP A 179 -8.37 -2.42 -5.72
N LYS A 180 -9.16 -1.38 -5.50
CA LYS A 180 -9.89 -1.15 -4.25
C LYS A 180 -10.74 -2.34 -3.81
N ASP A 181 -11.27 -3.10 -4.77
CA ASP A 181 -12.15 -4.24 -4.54
C ASP A 181 -11.37 -5.57 -4.41
N LYS A 182 -10.07 -5.59 -4.75
CA LYS A 182 -9.21 -6.79 -4.73
C LYS A 182 -8.30 -6.88 -3.51
N LEU A 183 -8.10 -5.79 -2.78
CA LEU A 183 -7.37 -5.79 -1.51
C LEU A 183 -8.30 -5.33 -0.39
N SER A 184 -8.70 -6.27 0.47
CA SER A 184 -9.66 -6.01 1.54
C SER A 184 -9.12 -5.00 2.56
N LEU A 185 -10.04 -4.29 3.19
CA LEU A 185 -9.70 -3.32 4.22
C LEU A 185 -9.02 -3.95 5.44
N LEU A 186 -9.39 -5.18 5.79
CA LEU A 186 -8.72 -5.94 6.85
C LEU A 186 -7.23 -6.12 6.54
N ASN A 187 -6.91 -6.52 5.31
CA ASN A 187 -5.53 -6.69 4.87
C ASN A 187 -4.77 -5.36 4.79
N LYS A 188 -5.43 -4.29 4.32
CA LYS A 188 -4.86 -2.93 4.35
C LYS A 188 -4.53 -2.50 5.79
N ASN A 189 -5.43 -2.70 6.73
CA ASN A 189 -5.23 -2.35 8.13
C ASN A 189 -4.09 -3.17 8.78
N LEU A 190 -3.99 -4.46 8.46
CA LEU A 190 -2.87 -5.27 8.90
C LEU A 190 -1.53 -4.73 8.38
N LEU A 191 -1.47 -4.28 7.14
CA LEU A 191 -0.27 -3.67 6.55
C LEU A 191 0.06 -2.32 7.21
N ILE A 192 -0.92 -1.43 7.37
CA ILE A 192 -0.75 -0.13 8.03
C ILE A 192 -0.28 -0.29 9.48
N SER A 193 -0.67 -1.38 10.16
CA SER A 193 -0.19 -1.63 11.53
C SER A 193 1.33 -1.77 11.64
N ARG A 194 2.04 -1.80 10.50
CA ARG A 194 3.51 -1.70 10.42
C ARG A 194 4.04 -0.27 10.49
N SER A 195 3.21 0.74 10.36
CA SER A 195 3.60 2.12 10.68
C SER A 195 3.96 2.33 12.16
N ASP A 196 3.87 1.28 13.00
CA ASP A 196 4.49 1.24 14.32
C ASP A 196 6.03 1.36 14.27
N TYR A 197 6.64 1.19 13.09
CA TYR A 197 8.05 1.48 12.88
C TYR A 197 8.23 2.97 12.56
N GLU A 198 9.03 3.67 13.35
CA GLU A 198 9.30 5.11 13.20
C GLU A 198 9.95 5.49 11.86
N ASN A 199 10.40 4.52 11.09
CA ASN A 199 11.10 4.70 9.81
C ASN A 199 10.30 4.26 8.59
N CYS A 200 8.96 4.18 8.70
CA CYS A 200 8.10 3.73 7.62
C CYS A 200 6.78 4.51 7.55
N HIS A 201 6.35 4.78 6.32
CA HIS A 201 4.99 5.19 5.98
C HIS A 201 4.44 4.26 4.90
N ILE A 202 3.19 3.82 5.04
CA ILE A 202 2.55 2.92 4.07
C ILE A 202 1.27 3.57 3.56
N ASP A 203 1.11 3.62 2.23
CA ASP A 203 -0.07 4.16 1.57
C ASP A 203 -0.54 3.24 0.44
N PHE A 204 -1.82 3.35 0.05
CA PHE A 204 -2.45 2.55 -0.99
C PHE A 204 -2.89 3.41 -2.15
N VAL A 205 -2.52 2.99 -3.36
CA VAL A 205 -2.88 3.69 -4.60
C VAL A 205 -3.89 2.83 -5.36
N ASP A 206 -5.09 3.38 -5.55
CA ASP A 206 -6.16 2.69 -6.28
C ASP A 206 -5.89 2.69 -7.79
N THR A 207 -5.90 1.51 -8.38
CA THR A 207 -5.72 1.27 -9.81
C THR A 207 -7.00 0.90 -10.53
N SER A 208 -8.15 0.90 -9.85
CA SER A 208 -9.44 0.43 -10.38
C SER A 208 -9.98 1.28 -11.55
N ASN A 209 -9.47 2.50 -11.73
CA ASN A 209 -9.82 3.39 -12.85
C ASN A 209 -9.16 3.00 -14.18
N ILE A 210 -8.25 2.03 -14.19
CA ILE A 210 -7.57 1.55 -15.38
C ILE A 210 -8.01 0.12 -15.68
N ASP A 211 -8.47 -0.11 -16.90
CA ASP A 211 -8.92 -1.43 -17.34
C ASP A 211 -7.72 -2.32 -17.75
N PHE A 212 -7.14 -3.00 -16.76
CA PHE A 212 -6.09 -4.01 -16.98
C PHE A 212 -6.64 -5.38 -17.36
N ASP A 213 -7.95 -5.61 -17.30
CA ASP A 213 -8.55 -6.90 -17.63
C ASP A 213 -8.47 -7.21 -19.15
N LYS A 214 -8.26 -6.19 -19.97
CA LYS A 214 -8.00 -6.33 -21.41
C LYS A 214 -6.60 -6.82 -21.77
N PHE A 215 -5.68 -6.87 -20.81
CA PHE A 215 -4.30 -7.30 -21.05
C PHE A 215 -4.20 -8.82 -21.04
N PRO A 216 -3.29 -9.40 -21.85
CA PRO A 216 -3.19 -10.83 -21.99
C PRO A 216 -2.74 -11.52 -20.70
N ARG A 217 -3.35 -12.66 -20.40
CA ARG A 217 -2.94 -13.59 -19.34
C ARG A 217 -2.76 -14.96 -19.95
N PRO A 218 -1.53 -15.31 -20.35
CA PRO A 218 -1.26 -16.59 -20.96
C PRO A 218 -1.62 -17.76 -20.05
N ASP A 219 -2.24 -18.79 -20.59
CA ASP A 219 -2.62 -20.00 -19.85
C ASP A 219 -1.43 -20.74 -19.23
N THR A 220 -0.23 -20.57 -19.78
CA THR A 220 1.02 -21.14 -19.30
C THR A 220 1.50 -20.57 -17.97
N CYS A 221 1.05 -19.35 -17.62
CA CYS A 221 1.46 -18.62 -16.43
C CYS A 221 0.27 -18.15 -15.58
N LYS A 222 -0.71 -19.03 -15.34
CA LYS A 222 -1.94 -18.70 -14.58
C LYS A 222 -1.73 -18.19 -13.16
N TYR A 223 -0.56 -18.46 -12.57
CA TYR A 223 -0.17 -17.95 -11.25
C TYR A 223 0.26 -16.48 -11.28
N ILE A 224 0.56 -15.91 -12.46
CA ILE A 224 0.84 -14.48 -12.60
C ILE A 224 -0.49 -13.76 -12.79
N THR A 225 -0.74 -12.77 -11.96
CA THR A 225 -2.00 -12.03 -11.95
C THR A 225 -1.88 -10.67 -12.65
N LYS A 226 -3.00 -9.98 -12.91
CA LYS A 226 -3.01 -8.69 -13.61
C LYS A 226 -2.28 -7.58 -12.85
N GLU A 227 -2.09 -7.75 -11.56
CA GLU A 227 -1.40 -6.79 -10.71
C GLU A 227 0.04 -6.54 -11.15
N THR A 228 0.65 -7.47 -11.90
CA THR A 228 1.98 -7.26 -12.48
C THR A 228 2.01 -6.09 -13.48
N TYR A 229 0.93 -5.85 -14.20
CA TYR A 229 0.83 -4.71 -15.12
C TYR A 229 0.70 -3.35 -14.42
N TYR A 230 0.37 -3.31 -13.12
CA TYR A 230 0.24 -2.05 -12.39
C TYR A 230 1.55 -1.25 -12.37
N ARG A 231 2.71 -1.90 -12.55
CA ARG A 231 4.00 -1.19 -12.64
C ARG A 231 4.12 -0.25 -13.83
N TYR A 232 3.27 -0.38 -14.85
CA TYR A 232 3.29 0.51 -16.02
C TYR A 232 2.97 1.96 -15.67
N ILE A 233 2.03 2.17 -14.74
CA ILE A 233 1.56 3.51 -14.37
C ILE A 233 2.48 4.25 -13.39
N ILE A 234 3.48 3.56 -12.83
CA ILE A 234 4.33 4.12 -11.78
C ILE A 234 4.94 5.47 -12.18
N PRO A 235 5.47 5.65 -13.41
CA PRO A 235 6.10 6.92 -13.78
C PRO A 235 5.18 8.13 -13.66
N ASN A 236 3.92 7.98 -14.05
CA ASN A 236 2.94 9.07 -14.03
C ASN A 236 2.13 9.14 -12.72
N ALA A 237 1.96 8.03 -12.01
CA ALA A 237 1.30 8.00 -10.71
C ALA A 237 2.15 8.68 -9.62
N PHE A 238 3.48 8.62 -9.73
CA PHE A 238 4.42 9.12 -8.71
C PHE A 238 5.29 10.28 -9.23
N LYS A 239 4.64 11.35 -9.71
CA LYS A 239 5.31 12.52 -10.31
C LYS A 239 6.26 13.27 -9.37
N ASN A 240 6.08 13.11 -8.07
CA ASN A 240 6.90 13.76 -7.03
C ASN A 240 8.26 13.06 -6.80
N TYR A 241 8.49 11.90 -7.43
CA TYR A 241 9.74 11.18 -7.35
C TYR A 241 10.44 11.11 -8.70
N ASP A 242 11.75 11.26 -8.70
CA ASP A 242 12.59 11.05 -9.90
C ASP A 242 12.97 9.59 -10.08
N LYS A 243 13.06 8.84 -8.97
CA LYS A 243 13.31 7.39 -8.98
C LYS A 243 12.63 6.70 -7.81
N CYS A 244 12.35 5.40 -7.95
CA CYS A 244 11.81 4.54 -6.89
C CYS A 244 12.29 3.10 -7.06
N ILE A 245 12.15 2.30 -6.01
CA ILE A 245 12.33 0.86 -6.07
C ILE A 245 10.94 0.21 -6.27
N TYR A 246 10.82 -0.68 -7.24
CA TYR A 246 9.69 -1.60 -7.38
C TYR A 246 10.08 -2.98 -6.91
N LEU A 247 9.20 -3.63 -6.14
CA LEU A 247 9.41 -4.97 -5.61
C LEU A 247 8.16 -5.83 -5.81
N ASP A 248 8.35 -7.08 -6.23
CA ASP A 248 7.29 -8.09 -6.15
C ASP A 248 7.07 -8.51 -4.68
N CYS A 249 5.87 -9.04 -4.38
CA CYS A 249 5.48 -9.37 -3.01
C CYS A 249 6.15 -10.64 -2.47
N ASP A 250 6.61 -11.52 -3.35
CA ASP A 250 7.19 -12.82 -3.04
C ASP A 250 8.71 -12.75 -2.87
N ILE A 251 9.14 -11.81 -2.03
CA ILE A 251 10.56 -11.57 -1.72
C ILE A 251 10.81 -11.54 -0.21
N THR A 252 12.08 -11.69 0.17
CA THR A 252 12.61 -11.26 1.47
C THR A 252 13.86 -10.43 1.28
N VAL A 253 13.96 -9.32 2.01
CA VAL A 253 15.07 -8.38 1.96
C VAL A 253 15.97 -8.63 3.16
N ASN A 254 17.28 -8.83 2.93
CA ASN A 254 18.25 -9.19 3.96
C ASN A 254 19.27 -8.07 4.26
N SER A 255 19.21 -6.97 3.53
CA SER A 255 20.04 -5.77 3.73
C SER A 255 19.24 -4.49 3.52
N SER A 256 19.81 -3.33 3.88
CA SER A 256 19.20 -2.04 3.54
C SER A 256 19.06 -1.88 2.03
N LEU A 257 17.91 -1.37 1.59
CA LEU A 257 17.67 -1.02 0.19
C LEU A 257 18.40 0.26 -0.25
N LYS A 258 19.06 0.96 0.67
CA LYS A 258 19.80 2.20 0.37
C LYS A 258 20.86 1.98 -0.71
N GLY A 259 21.60 0.86 -0.65
CA GLY A 259 22.63 0.53 -1.65
C GLY A 259 22.04 0.35 -3.06
N LEU A 260 20.86 -0.26 -3.17
CA LEU A 260 20.14 -0.35 -4.44
C LEU A 260 19.67 1.04 -4.89
N PHE A 261 19.03 1.79 -3.97
CA PHE A 261 18.48 3.10 -4.28
C PHE A 261 19.55 4.11 -4.71
N ASP A 262 20.76 4.05 -4.16
CA ASP A 262 21.87 4.96 -4.50
C ASP A 262 22.55 4.63 -5.83
N THR A 263 22.22 3.50 -6.45
CA THR A 263 22.75 3.16 -7.78
C THR A 263 22.43 4.28 -8.79
N ASN A 264 23.45 4.72 -9.54
CA ASN A 264 23.26 5.72 -10.57
C ASN A 264 22.60 5.11 -11.81
N ILE A 265 21.40 5.57 -12.12
CA ILE A 265 20.61 5.15 -13.28
C ILE A 265 20.22 6.34 -14.20
N GLU A 266 20.95 7.44 -14.13
CA GLU A 266 20.60 8.67 -14.86
C GLU A 266 20.39 8.42 -16.36
N ASN A 267 21.20 7.54 -16.96
CA ASN A 267 21.14 7.23 -18.39
C ASN A 267 20.28 6.00 -18.71
N TYR A 268 19.67 5.36 -17.71
CA TYR A 268 18.89 4.13 -17.87
C TYR A 268 17.43 4.36 -17.51
N TYR A 269 16.52 3.56 -18.08
CA TYR A 269 15.13 3.55 -17.68
C TYR A 269 14.95 2.82 -16.34
N PHE A 270 15.70 1.73 -16.18
CA PHE A 270 15.73 1.03 -14.91
C PHE A 270 17.01 0.22 -14.72
N ALA A 271 17.27 -0.16 -13.48
CA ALA A 271 18.25 -1.18 -13.15
C ALA A 271 17.54 -2.42 -12.57
N GLY A 272 18.04 -3.60 -12.93
CA GLY A 272 17.53 -4.88 -12.46
C GLY A 272 18.51 -6.02 -12.73
N VAL A 273 18.17 -7.23 -12.29
CA VAL A 273 19.04 -8.42 -12.42
C VAL A 273 18.60 -9.26 -13.61
N GLU A 274 19.57 -9.81 -14.33
CA GLU A 274 19.31 -10.72 -15.45
C GLU A 274 18.51 -11.94 -14.98
N ASP A 275 17.49 -12.30 -15.72
CA ASP A 275 16.72 -13.53 -15.49
C ASP A 275 17.45 -14.70 -16.16
N ILE A 276 18.26 -15.37 -15.37
CA ILE A 276 19.11 -16.48 -15.83
C ILE A 276 18.33 -17.78 -16.08
N LEU A 277 17.06 -17.81 -15.72
CA LEU A 277 16.20 -18.99 -15.79
C LEU A 277 15.27 -19.01 -17.01
N GLU A 278 15.23 -17.91 -17.78
CA GLU A 278 14.29 -17.70 -18.91
C GLU A 278 15.02 -17.47 -20.24
N GLU A 279 15.97 -18.36 -20.58
CA GLU A 279 16.75 -18.30 -21.83
C GLU A 279 15.87 -18.30 -23.09
N ASP A 280 14.77 -19.06 -23.05
CA ASP A 280 13.82 -19.14 -24.18
C ASP A 280 13.14 -17.79 -24.46
N ASN A 281 12.94 -16.95 -23.44
CA ASN A 281 12.33 -15.63 -23.60
C ASN A 281 13.23 -14.67 -24.36
N LYS A 282 14.55 -14.73 -24.14
CA LYS A 282 15.53 -13.94 -24.91
C LYS A 282 15.40 -14.24 -26.40
N THR A 283 15.45 -15.53 -26.76
CA THR A 283 15.36 -15.98 -28.15
C THR A 283 14.04 -15.59 -28.78
N ARG A 284 12.93 -15.78 -28.07
CA ARG A 284 11.56 -15.46 -28.56
C ARG A 284 11.37 -13.98 -28.86
N LEU A 285 11.96 -13.10 -28.04
CA LEU A 285 11.86 -11.66 -28.18
C LEU A 285 13.00 -11.04 -28.98
N GLY A 286 14.00 -11.82 -29.40
CA GLY A 286 15.17 -11.34 -30.13
C GLY A 286 16.10 -10.47 -29.27
N LEU A 287 16.18 -10.72 -27.96
CA LEU A 287 16.94 -9.94 -27.00
C LEU A 287 18.28 -10.61 -26.68
N SER A 288 19.33 -9.81 -26.49
CA SER A 288 20.64 -10.32 -26.05
C SER A 288 20.68 -10.65 -24.55
N LYS A 289 19.88 -9.93 -23.76
CA LYS A 289 19.71 -10.09 -22.32
C LYS A 289 18.24 -9.92 -21.96
N TYR A 290 17.84 -10.50 -20.84
CA TYR A 290 16.48 -10.46 -20.34
C TYR A 290 16.50 -10.23 -18.84
N CYS A 291 15.87 -9.17 -18.36
CA CYS A 291 15.86 -8.77 -16.96
C CYS A 291 14.63 -9.32 -16.26
N ASN A 292 14.81 -9.86 -15.05
CA ASN A 292 13.70 -10.21 -14.18
C ASN A 292 13.03 -8.93 -13.64
N ALA A 293 11.71 -8.85 -13.76
CA ALA A 293 10.96 -7.64 -13.42
C ALA A 293 10.54 -7.53 -11.94
N GLY A 294 10.90 -8.50 -11.09
CA GLY A 294 10.42 -8.51 -9.69
C GLY A 294 11.20 -7.62 -8.72
N VAL A 295 12.40 -7.16 -9.11
CA VAL A 295 13.21 -6.19 -8.33
C VAL A 295 13.80 -5.18 -9.30
N LEU A 296 13.32 -3.94 -9.23
CA LEU A 296 13.71 -2.89 -10.15
C LEU A 296 14.00 -1.58 -9.41
N LEU A 297 15.04 -0.88 -9.82
CA LEU A 297 15.23 0.54 -9.54
C LEU A 297 14.80 1.31 -10.78
N LEU A 298 13.69 2.05 -10.71
CA LEU A 298 13.07 2.76 -11.83
C LEU A 298 13.49 4.23 -11.88
N ASN A 299 13.88 4.73 -13.04
CA ASN A 299 14.12 6.14 -13.32
C ASN A 299 12.82 6.77 -13.84
N LEU A 300 11.99 7.22 -12.93
CA LEU A 300 10.66 7.75 -13.26
C LEU A 300 10.73 9.02 -14.10
N LYS A 301 11.73 9.87 -13.84
CA LYS A 301 11.95 11.09 -14.61
C LYS A 301 12.18 10.76 -16.09
N LYS A 302 13.18 9.94 -16.39
CA LYS A 302 13.51 9.55 -17.76
C LYS A 302 12.36 8.80 -18.43
N MET A 303 11.67 7.92 -17.70
CA MET A 303 10.50 7.20 -18.23
C MET A 303 9.36 8.15 -18.61
N ARG A 304 9.13 9.22 -17.84
CA ARG A 304 8.15 10.27 -18.20
C ARG A 304 8.60 11.09 -19.42
N GLU A 305 9.85 11.53 -19.45
CA GLU A 305 10.41 12.33 -20.55
C GLU A 305 10.29 11.59 -21.89
N ASP A 306 10.46 10.27 -21.88
CA ASP A 306 10.41 9.42 -23.07
C ASP A 306 9.02 8.75 -23.30
N ASN A 307 7.97 9.12 -22.52
CA ASN A 307 6.62 8.57 -22.60
C ASN A 307 6.57 7.04 -22.54
N ILE A 308 7.37 6.43 -21.66
CA ILE A 308 7.50 4.96 -21.58
C ILE A 308 6.18 4.28 -21.21
N GLU A 309 5.36 4.87 -20.33
CA GLU A 309 4.05 4.33 -19.97
C GLU A 309 3.21 4.05 -21.20
N GLU A 310 3.03 5.02 -22.09
CA GLU A 310 2.25 4.86 -23.33
C GLU A 310 2.85 3.77 -24.23
N LYS A 311 4.18 3.71 -24.36
CA LYS A 311 4.87 2.69 -25.14
C LYS A 311 4.64 1.28 -24.60
N LEU A 312 4.61 1.11 -23.27
CA LEU A 312 4.32 -0.18 -22.63
C LEU A 312 2.89 -0.64 -22.91
N PHE A 313 1.91 0.25 -22.76
CA PHE A 313 0.50 -0.03 -23.08
C PHE A 313 0.34 -0.42 -24.57
N ASP A 314 0.88 0.38 -25.46
CA ASP A 314 0.83 0.18 -26.90
C ASP A 314 1.46 -1.14 -27.33
N PHE A 315 2.66 -1.44 -26.81
CA PHE A 315 3.37 -2.67 -27.13
C PHE A 315 2.57 -3.88 -26.65
N THR A 316 2.03 -3.84 -25.43
CA THR A 316 1.19 -4.90 -24.87
C THR A 316 0.00 -5.18 -25.78
N MET A 317 -0.73 -4.15 -26.19
CA MET A 317 -1.93 -4.32 -27.05
C MET A 317 -1.61 -4.84 -28.44
N LYS A 318 -0.46 -4.47 -29.00
CA LYS A 318 -0.06 -4.90 -30.37
C LYS A 318 0.56 -6.29 -30.43
N ASN A 319 1.03 -6.84 -29.28
CA ASN A 319 1.82 -8.07 -29.26
C ASN A 319 1.24 -9.16 -28.35
N GLN A 320 -0.06 -9.11 -28.01
CA GLN A 320 -0.69 -9.99 -27.01
C GLN A 320 -0.37 -11.47 -27.18
N GLU A 321 -0.39 -11.96 -28.42
CA GLU A 321 -0.14 -13.38 -28.75
C GLU A 321 1.30 -13.83 -28.52
N LYS A 322 2.25 -12.87 -28.43
CA LYS A 322 3.67 -13.16 -28.26
C LYS A 322 4.11 -13.12 -26.78
N LEU A 323 3.26 -12.57 -25.89
CA LEU A 323 3.61 -12.38 -24.50
C LEU A 323 3.40 -13.67 -23.72
N VAL A 324 4.46 -14.17 -23.08
CA VAL A 324 4.47 -15.34 -22.19
C VAL A 324 4.63 -14.92 -20.75
N CYS A 325 5.59 -14.03 -20.46
CA CYS A 325 5.85 -13.48 -19.14
C CYS A 325 5.25 -12.08 -18.98
N GLN A 326 4.11 -11.81 -19.63
CA GLN A 326 3.28 -10.62 -19.44
C GLN A 326 4.10 -9.30 -19.49
N ASP A 327 4.06 -8.53 -18.40
CA ASP A 327 4.73 -7.25 -18.24
C ASP A 327 6.26 -7.34 -18.30
N GLN A 328 6.85 -8.43 -17.83
CA GLN A 328 8.30 -8.65 -17.91
C GLN A 328 8.79 -8.68 -19.36
N ASP A 329 8.05 -9.36 -20.25
CA ASP A 329 8.35 -9.37 -21.69
C ASP A 329 8.32 -7.97 -22.28
N VAL A 330 7.27 -7.22 -21.95
CA VAL A 330 7.03 -5.88 -22.49
C VAL A 330 8.10 -4.90 -22.03
N MET A 331 8.44 -4.92 -20.74
CA MET A 331 9.47 -4.03 -20.18
C MET A 331 10.82 -4.29 -20.84
N ASN A 332 11.19 -5.56 -21.01
CA ASN A 332 12.44 -5.93 -21.67
C ASN A 332 12.46 -5.52 -23.16
N ALA A 333 11.35 -5.72 -23.87
CA ALA A 333 11.28 -5.38 -25.31
C ALA A 333 11.27 -3.87 -25.55
N VAL A 334 10.55 -3.09 -24.73
CA VAL A 334 10.39 -1.64 -24.92
C VAL A 334 11.62 -0.86 -24.46
N MET A 335 12.29 -1.34 -23.40
CA MET A 335 13.38 -0.60 -22.74
C MET A 335 14.75 -1.27 -22.83
N GLN A 336 14.95 -2.25 -23.71
CA GLN A 336 16.16 -3.09 -23.79
C GLN A 336 17.49 -2.30 -23.82
N GLU A 337 17.54 -1.16 -24.50
CA GLU A 337 18.76 -0.34 -24.63
C GLU A 337 19.04 0.52 -23.40
N GLY A 338 18.06 0.63 -22.49
CA GLY A 338 18.13 1.46 -21.29
C GLY A 338 18.06 0.65 -19.99
N ILE A 339 18.57 -0.58 -19.96
CA ILE A 339 18.61 -1.45 -18.77
C ILE A 339 20.03 -1.48 -18.20
N LEU A 340 20.18 -1.12 -16.93
CA LEU A 340 21.40 -1.36 -16.16
C LEU A 340 21.31 -2.70 -15.42
N TYR A 341 22.20 -3.63 -15.76
CA TYR A 341 22.20 -4.94 -15.11
C TYR A 341 22.98 -4.90 -13.78
N LEU A 342 22.30 -5.32 -12.72
CA LEU A 342 22.80 -5.35 -11.35
C LEU A 342 23.42 -6.73 -11.00
N PRO A 343 24.27 -6.79 -9.95
CA PRO A 343 24.71 -8.05 -9.36
C PRO A 343 23.54 -8.93 -8.90
N LEU A 344 23.68 -10.25 -9.03
CA LEU A 344 22.66 -11.26 -8.67
C LEU A 344 22.16 -11.12 -7.22
N SER A 345 23.00 -10.62 -6.31
CA SER A 345 22.64 -10.41 -4.91
C SER A 345 21.42 -9.49 -4.69
N TRP A 346 21.13 -8.58 -5.64
CA TRP A 346 19.95 -7.70 -5.58
C TRP A 346 18.64 -8.35 -6.04
N ASN A 347 18.71 -9.52 -6.67
CA ASN A 347 17.53 -10.32 -7.01
C ASN A 347 17.96 -11.78 -7.15
N THR A 348 18.20 -12.42 -6.02
CA THR A 348 18.59 -13.84 -5.97
C THR A 348 17.35 -14.69 -6.19
N GLN A 349 17.15 -15.09 -7.44
CA GLN A 349 15.97 -15.82 -7.93
C GLN A 349 16.01 -17.27 -7.53
N ILE A 350 14.96 -17.78 -6.90
CA ILE A 350 14.88 -19.13 -6.35
C ILE A 350 13.57 -19.80 -6.72
N ARG A 351 13.67 -21.00 -7.29
CA ARG A 351 12.52 -21.90 -7.53
C ARG A 351 12.44 -22.97 -6.44
N ASP A 352 11.23 -23.48 -6.20
CA ASP A 352 11.00 -24.49 -5.14
C ASP A 352 11.84 -25.78 -5.30
N TRP A 353 12.16 -26.14 -6.53
CA TRP A 353 12.95 -27.35 -6.83
C TRP A 353 14.47 -27.16 -6.90
N ASP A 354 14.96 -25.94 -6.69
CA ASP A 354 16.41 -25.68 -6.67
C ASP A 354 17.06 -26.35 -5.46
N LYS A 355 17.81 -27.41 -5.72
CA LYS A 355 18.48 -28.21 -4.69
C LYS A 355 20.02 -28.07 -4.72
N SER A 356 20.56 -27.16 -5.53
CA SER A 356 22.00 -27.06 -5.71
C SER A 356 22.70 -26.54 -4.46
N THR A 357 23.84 -27.16 -4.10
CA THR A 357 24.72 -26.71 -2.99
C THR A 357 25.30 -25.30 -3.25
N LYS A 358 25.45 -24.88 -4.51
CA LYS A 358 25.81 -23.50 -4.89
C LYS A 358 24.84 -22.48 -4.32
N PHE A 359 23.63 -22.91 -4.02
CA PHE A 359 22.53 -22.08 -3.52
C PHE A 359 22.74 -21.62 -2.08
N THR A 360 23.36 -22.44 -1.22
CA THR A 360 23.66 -22.10 0.17
C THR A 360 24.66 -20.92 0.24
N GLU A 361 25.68 -20.93 -0.63
CA GLU A 361 26.65 -19.83 -0.72
C GLU A 361 26.06 -18.54 -1.29
N ILE A 362 25.17 -18.65 -2.29
CA ILE A 362 24.50 -17.49 -2.91
C ILE A 362 23.53 -16.84 -1.93
N LYS A 363 22.82 -17.63 -1.14
CA LYS A 363 21.85 -17.18 -0.14
C LYS A 363 22.48 -16.29 0.93
N ASP A 364 23.66 -16.67 1.42
CA ASP A 364 24.34 -15.94 2.49
C ASP A 364 24.83 -14.55 2.04
N ASN A 365 24.95 -14.33 0.73
CA ASN A 365 25.31 -13.06 0.11
C ASN A 365 24.11 -12.34 -0.56
N ALA A 366 22.90 -12.87 -0.45
CA ALA A 366 21.73 -12.28 -1.07
C ALA A 366 21.24 -11.04 -0.29
N ASN A 367 21.22 -9.89 -0.96
CA ASN A 367 20.54 -8.69 -0.45
C ASN A 367 19.02 -8.87 -0.51
N ILE A 368 18.52 -9.48 -1.60
CA ILE A 368 17.12 -9.81 -1.80
C ILE A 368 17.01 -11.25 -2.31
N ILE A 369 16.19 -12.05 -1.64
CA ILE A 369 15.77 -13.38 -2.11
C ILE A 369 14.40 -13.23 -2.76
N HIS A 370 14.25 -13.70 -3.98
CA HIS A 370 13.02 -13.68 -4.75
C HIS A 370 12.53 -15.11 -5.03
N TYR A 371 11.37 -15.45 -4.50
CA TYR A 371 10.78 -16.79 -4.58
C TYR A 371 9.96 -16.93 -5.87
N ILE A 372 10.64 -17.12 -7.00
CA ILE A 372 10.01 -17.20 -8.32
C ILE A 372 9.31 -18.54 -8.58
N GLY A 373 8.44 -18.58 -9.60
CA GLY A 373 7.73 -19.79 -10.01
C GLY A 373 6.40 -20.02 -9.27
N PRO A 374 5.66 -21.06 -9.65
CA PRO A 374 4.28 -21.27 -9.19
C PRO A 374 4.17 -21.78 -7.73
N VAL A 375 5.15 -22.54 -7.25
CA VAL A 375 5.16 -23.04 -5.87
C VAL A 375 5.96 -22.09 -4.97
N LYS A 376 5.33 -21.60 -3.94
CA LYS A 376 5.88 -20.57 -3.06
C LYS A 376 6.28 -21.14 -1.69
N PRO A 377 7.17 -20.48 -0.93
CA PRO A 377 7.62 -20.98 0.40
C PRO A 377 6.47 -21.21 1.39
N TRP A 378 5.38 -20.48 1.25
CA TRP A 378 4.19 -20.60 2.12
C TRP A 378 3.21 -21.69 1.69
N ASP A 379 3.38 -22.30 0.51
CA ASP A 379 2.56 -23.40 0.08
C ASP A 379 2.89 -24.66 0.87
N ILE A 380 1.86 -25.47 1.15
CA ILE A 380 2.00 -26.70 1.97
C ILE A 380 2.96 -27.67 1.29
N GLU A 381 2.89 -27.77 -0.02
CA GLU A 381 3.70 -28.69 -0.87
C GLU A 381 5.15 -28.23 -1.07
N SER A 382 5.46 -26.98 -0.68
CA SER A 382 6.80 -26.42 -0.89
C SER A 382 7.88 -27.23 -0.19
N LYS A 383 8.88 -27.59 -0.98
CA LYS A 383 10.13 -28.26 -0.54
C LYS A 383 11.33 -27.34 -0.62
N SER A 384 11.10 -26.04 -0.77
CA SER A 384 12.15 -25.04 -0.92
C SER A 384 13.13 -25.06 0.23
N ILE A 385 14.42 -25.12 -0.12
CA ILE A 385 15.53 -25.07 0.85
C ILE A 385 15.59 -23.73 1.60
N VAL A 386 15.00 -22.67 1.02
CA VAL A 386 14.96 -21.31 1.59
C VAL A 386 13.64 -20.99 2.30
N LYS A 387 12.78 -21.97 2.48
CA LYS A 387 11.53 -21.83 3.22
C LYS A 387 11.75 -21.19 4.59
N LYS A 388 12.85 -21.53 5.25
CA LYS A 388 13.23 -20.99 6.57
C LYS A 388 13.47 -19.49 6.54
N GLU A 389 14.00 -18.92 5.45
CA GLU A 389 14.26 -17.50 5.32
C GLU A 389 12.94 -16.71 5.23
N PHE A 390 11.96 -17.24 4.51
CA PHE A 390 10.62 -16.65 4.48
C PHE A 390 9.97 -16.69 5.86
N TYR A 391 9.97 -17.85 6.52
CA TYR A 391 9.33 -18.02 7.82
C TYR A 391 10.04 -17.26 8.95
N LYS A 392 11.34 -16.95 8.82
CA LYS A 392 12.05 -16.04 9.73
C LYS A 392 11.29 -14.71 9.89
N TYR A 393 10.90 -14.08 8.77
CA TYR A 393 10.16 -12.82 8.79
C TYR A 393 8.67 -13.01 9.00
N TYR A 394 8.07 -14.08 8.48
CA TYR A 394 6.68 -14.42 8.73
C TYR A 394 6.36 -14.50 10.23
N ASN A 395 7.21 -15.16 11.00
CA ASN A 395 7.06 -15.30 12.45
C ASN A 395 7.17 -13.96 13.22
N MET A 396 7.72 -12.93 12.58
CA MET A 396 7.76 -11.56 13.12
C MET A 396 6.50 -10.76 12.76
N THR A 397 5.59 -11.32 11.96
CA THR A 397 4.36 -10.65 11.54
C THR A 397 3.23 -10.91 12.53
N ARG A 398 2.28 -9.96 12.61
CA ARG A 398 1.00 -10.19 13.32
C ARG A 398 0.06 -11.14 12.57
N TRP A 399 0.38 -11.46 11.31
CA TRP A 399 -0.40 -12.40 10.51
C TRP A 399 -0.49 -13.78 11.17
N ASN A 400 0.62 -14.24 11.73
CA ASN A 400 0.67 -15.50 12.48
C ASN A 400 -0.27 -15.49 13.70
N SER A 401 -0.33 -14.39 14.44
CA SER A 401 -1.24 -14.25 15.60
C SER A 401 -2.72 -14.12 15.21
N ALA A 402 -3.02 -13.51 14.06
CA ALA A 402 -4.38 -13.41 13.55
C ALA A 402 -4.94 -14.79 13.16
N ILE A 403 -4.17 -15.64 12.48
CA ILE A 403 -4.58 -17.01 12.14
C ILE A 403 -4.80 -17.86 13.40
N LEU A 404 -3.93 -17.73 14.40
CA LEU A 404 -4.09 -18.46 15.67
C LEU A 404 -5.36 -18.03 16.44
N SER A 405 -5.78 -16.77 16.33
CA SER A 405 -7.04 -16.32 16.91
C SER A 405 -8.25 -16.90 16.17
N PHE A 406 -8.24 -16.92 14.84
CA PHE A 406 -9.30 -17.54 14.04
C PHE A 406 -9.41 -19.05 14.27
N SER A 407 -8.29 -19.77 14.35
CA SER A 407 -8.32 -21.21 14.63
C SER A 407 -8.85 -21.54 16.03
N ARG A 408 -8.59 -20.71 17.03
CA ARG A 408 -9.17 -20.87 18.38
C ARG A 408 -10.68 -20.66 18.41
N TYR A 409 -11.23 -19.77 17.59
CA TYR A 409 -12.67 -19.54 17.47
C TYR A 409 -13.38 -20.62 16.64
N SER A 410 -12.74 -21.17 15.61
CA SER A 410 -13.31 -22.26 14.79
C SER A 410 -13.38 -23.58 15.56
N PHE A 411 -12.47 -23.86 16.50
CA PHE A 411 -12.53 -25.03 17.37
C PHE A 411 -13.60 -24.92 18.46
N SER A 412 -14.02 -23.73 18.84
CA SER A 412 -15.06 -23.52 19.85
C SER A 412 -16.48 -23.67 19.30
N ILE A 413 -16.67 -23.71 17.97
CA ILE A 413 -17.99 -23.89 17.32
C ILE A 413 -18.27 -25.36 16.99
N LEU A 414 -17.30 -26.28 17.14
CA LEU A 414 -17.44 -27.72 16.85
C LEU A 414 -17.66 -28.58 18.09
N VAL A 415 -17.94 -27.99 19.26
CA VAL A 415 -18.24 -28.70 20.49
C VAL A 415 -19.53 -28.15 21.12
N TYR A 416 -20.61 -28.10 20.35
CA TYR A 416 -21.97 -28.07 20.87
C TYR A 416 -22.94 -28.67 19.85
#